data_f0c6d602e65be09133f6cdf1b70d1f3b
#
_entry.id   f0c6d602e65be09133f6cdf1b70d1f3b
#
_cell.length_a   1.000
_cell.length_b   1.000
_cell.length_c   1.000
_cell.angle_alpha   90.00
_cell.angle_beta   90.00
_cell.angle_gamma   90.00
#
_symmetry.space_group_name_H-M   'P 1'
#
loop_
_entity.id
_entity.type
_entity.pdbx_description
1 polymer ?
#
loop_
_entity_poly.entity_id
_entity_poly.type
_entity_poly.pdbx_seq_one_letter_code
_entity_poly.pdbx_strand_id
1 'polypeptide(L)'
;MFRLISWLIYEFTSQQKRESSDYLWMVYEKVKYSQKKWIRNLYGCILHRIFRENGANIPIETEFEGYSVFPHGPSGVYISQGAKIGKNCVIFQQVTIGSNMLKDSKGFGAPVIGNDVYIGAGARIIGNVRIGNQCRIGANCVVTKDVPDRATVVLAKPRVFIHEEERDNSFRKISGEIE
;
A
#
# COMPACT_ATOMS: atom_id res chain seq x y z
N MET A 1 13.93 -7.73 -25.97
CA MET A 1 12.81 -8.64 -26.28
C MET A 1 11.76 -8.68 -25.15
N PHE A 2 12.08 -9.09 -23.91
CA PHE A 2 11.08 -9.17 -22.81
C PHE A 2 10.34 -7.87 -22.51
N ARG A 3 11.00 -6.71 -22.57
CA ARG A 3 10.36 -5.41 -22.32
C ARG A 3 9.28 -5.08 -23.35
N LEU A 4 9.49 -5.43 -24.62
CA LEU A 4 8.49 -5.21 -25.69
C LEU A 4 7.29 -6.14 -25.52
N ILE A 5 7.53 -7.43 -25.23
CA ILE A 5 6.47 -8.42 -25.01
C ILE A 5 5.66 -8.05 -23.75
N SER A 6 6.33 -7.67 -22.66
CA SER A 6 5.62 -7.24 -21.44
C SER A 6 4.80 -5.98 -21.67
N TRP A 7 5.31 -5.05 -22.48
CA TRP A 7 4.58 -3.86 -22.88
C TRP A 7 3.32 -4.20 -23.67
N LEU A 8 3.42 -5.07 -24.66
CA LEU A 8 2.27 -5.52 -25.45
C LEU A 8 1.21 -6.21 -24.58
N ILE A 9 1.60 -7.16 -23.73
CA ILE A 9 0.68 -7.85 -22.83
C ILE A 9 -0.02 -6.83 -21.92
N TYR A 10 0.71 -5.88 -21.39
CA TYR A 10 0.15 -4.85 -20.52
C TYR A 10 -0.84 -3.94 -21.24
N GLU A 11 -0.49 -3.43 -22.41
CA GLU A 11 -1.34 -2.54 -23.22
C GLU A 11 -2.64 -3.24 -23.69
N PHE A 12 -2.57 -4.53 -24.07
CA PHE A 12 -3.75 -5.30 -24.45
C PHE A 12 -4.63 -5.76 -23.27
N THR A 13 -4.17 -5.54 -22.03
CA THR A 13 -5.01 -5.79 -20.86
C THR A 13 -5.82 -4.53 -20.55
N SER A 14 -7.15 -4.69 -20.44
CA SER A 14 -8.01 -3.53 -20.12
C SER A 14 -7.61 -2.86 -18.81
N GLN A 15 -7.78 -1.55 -18.72
CA GLN A 15 -7.43 -0.78 -17.52
C GLN A 15 -8.14 -1.34 -16.28
N GLN A 16 -9.45 -1.61 -16.35
CA GLN A 16 -10.23 -2.17 -15.26
C GLN A 16 -9.65 -3.51 -14.76
N LYS A 17 -9.17 -4.37 -15.67
CA LYS A 17 -8.54 -5.64 -15.31
C LYS A 17 -7.19 -5.43 -14.65
N ARG A 18 -6.39 -4.45 -15.12
CA ARG A 18 -5.07 -4.13 -14.55
C ARG A 18 -5.15 -3.59 -13.13
N GLU A 19 -6.22 -2.88 -12.80
CA GLU A 19 -6.49 -2.30 -11.49
C GLU A 19 -7.08 -3.31 -10.49
N SER A 20 -7.51 -4.49 -10.96
CA SER A 20 -8.07 -5.52 -10.09
C SER A 20 -7.01 -6.18 -9.20
N SER A 21 -7.39 -6.51 -7.98
CA SER A 21 -6.54 -7.30 -7.08
C SER A 21 -6.18 -8.66 -7.66
N ASP A 22 -7.10 -9.30 -8.37
CA ASP A 22 -6.88 -10.62 -8.96
C ASP A 22 -5.78 -10.60 -10.03
N TYR A 23 -5.76 -9.55 -10.87
CA TYR A 23 -4.70 -9.40 -11.87
C TYR A 23 -3.34 -9.14 -11.20
N LEU A 24 -3.30 -8.29 -10.18
CA LEU A 24 -2.09 -8.04 -9.41
C LEU A 24 -1.55 -9.36 -8.82
N TRP A 25 -2.41 -10.15 -8.17
CA TRP A 25 -2.02 -11.41 -7.56
C TRP A 25 -1.57 -12.44 -8.60
N MET A 26 -2.26 -12.56 -9.72
CA MET A 26 -1.85 -13.43 -10.82
C MET A 26 -0.43 -13.07 -11.30
N VAL A 27 -0.14 -11.79 -11.50
CA VAL A 27 1.20 -11.32 -11.90
C VAL A 27 2.23 -11.59 -10.81
N TYR A 28 1.89 -11.26 -9.55
CA TYR A 28 2.76 -11.46 -8.39
C TYR A 28 3.17 -12.93 -8.21
N GLU A 29 2.23 -13.86 -8.32
CA GLU A 29 2.49 -15.29 -8.24
C GLU A 29 3.39 -15.80 -9.37
N LYS A 30 3.22 -15.32 -10.59
CA LYS A 30 4.11 -15.70 -11.72
C LYS A 30 5.55 -15.26 -11.46
N VAL A 31 5.75 -14.11 -10.81
CA VAL A 31 7.09 -13.66 -10.40
C VAL A 31 7.62 -14.52 -9.26
N LYS A 32 6.82 -14.77 -8.22
CA LYS A 32 7.26 -15.43 -6.98
C LYS A 32 7.51 -16.93 -7.15
N TYR A 33 6.62 -17.65 -7.84
CA TYR A 33 6.58 -19.11 -7.82
C TYR A 33 6.93 -19.80 -9.15
N SER A 34 7.03 -19.08 -10.28
CA SER A 34 7.39 -19.73 -11.54
C SER A 34 8.80 -20.31 -11.52
N GLN A 35 8.95 -21.56 -11.92
CA GLN A 35 10.26 -22.21 -12.06
C GLN A 35 10.99 -21.73 -13.33
N LYS A 36 10.27 -21.22 -14.33
CA LYS A 36 10.86 -20.77 -15.59
C LYS A 36 11.35 -19.32 -15.47
N LYS A 37 12.67 -19.11 -15.52
CA LYS A 37 13.32 -17.79 -15.42
C LYS A 37 12.75 -16.76 -16.39
N TRP A 38 12.45 -17.16 -17.64
CA TRP A 38 11.90 -16.24 -18.62
C TRP A 38 10.50 -15.73 -18.25
N ILE A 39 9.67 -16.58 -17.58
CA ILE A 39 8.34 -16.18 -17.07
C ILE A 39 8.53 -15.17 -15.94
N ARG A 40 9.40 -15.46 -14.98
CA ARG A 40 9.69 -14.50 -13.88
C ARG A 40 10.13 -13.15 -14.41
N ASN A 41 11.03 -13.12 -15.40
CA ASN A 41 11.52 -11.87 -16.00
C ASN A 41 10.40 -11.12 -16.73
N LEU A 42 9.56 -11.81 -17.50
CA LEU A 42 8.45 -11.22 -18.24
C LEU A 42 7.44 -10.57 -17.27
N TYR A 43 6.95 -11.37 -16.32
CA TYR A 43 5.97 -10.89 -15.35
C TYR A 43 6.57 -9.89 -14.35
N GLY A 44 7.86 -9.98 -14.06
CA GLY A 44 8.59 -8.97 -13.29
C GLY A 44 8.58 -7.59 -13.94
N CYS A 45 8.73 -7.52 -15.26
CA CYS A 45 8.57 -6.26 -16.01
C CYS A 45 7.14 -5.71 -15.92
N ILE A 46 6.14 -6.58 -15.97
CA ILE A 46 4.72 -6.20 -15.84
C ILE A 46 4.45 -5.71 -14.42
N LEU A 47 4.89 -6.44 -13.39
CA LEU A 47 4.73 -6.06 -11.98
C LEU A 47 5.38 -4.71 -11.68
N HIS A 48 6.61 -4.51 -12.15
CA HIS A 48 7.30 -3.23 -12.00
C HIS A 48 6.53 -2.08 -12.65
N ARG A 49 5.92 -2.30 -13.81
CA ARG A 49 5.10 -1.30 -14.48
C ARG A 49 3.83 -1.00 -13.69
N ILE A 50 3.12 -2.03 -13.17
CA ILE A 50 1.95 -1.85 -12.31
C ILE A 50 2.31 -0.96 -11.12
N PHE A 51 3.38 -1.29 -10.41
CA PHE A 51 3.78 -0.51 -9.23
C PHE A 51 4.19 0.91 -9.57
N ARG A 52 4.93 1.12 -10.65
CA ARG A 52 5.33 2.45 -11.08
C ARG A 52 4.14 3.33 -11.46
N GLU A 53 3.17 2.81 -12.21
CA GLU A 53 1.98 3.57 -12.62
C GLU A 53 1.05 3.88 -11.46
N ASN A 54 1.03 3.02 -10.44
CA ASN A 54 0.25 3.23 -9.23
C ASN A 54 1.01 3.95 -8.11
N GLY A 55 2.28 4.34 -8.31
CA GLY A 55 3.10 4.90 -7.23
C GLY A 55 3.19 3.96 -6.03
N ALA A 56 3.27 2.65 -6.26
CA ALA A 56 3.25 1.62 -5.23
C ALA A 56 4.59 0.88 -5.14
N ASN A 57 4.83 0.24 -4.00
CA ASN A 57 5.94 -0.70 -3.84
C ASN A 57 5.56 -1.82 -2.87
N ILE A 58 5.47 -3.04 -3.40
CA ILE A 58 5.22 -4.27 -2.63
C ILE A 58 6.30 -5.27 -3.02
N PRO A 59 7.38 -5.39 -2.24
CA PRO A 59 8.48 -6.31 -2.54
C PRO A 59 8.01 -7.76 -2.64
N ILE A 60 8.64 -8.52 -3.53
CA ILE A 60 8.29 -9.93 -3.76
C ILE A 60 8.60 -10.82 -2.54
N GLU A 61 9.48 -10.35 -1.69
CA GLU A 61 9.86 -11.00 -0.43
C GLU A 61 8.85 -10.79 0.69
N THR A 62 7.95 -9.81 0.56
CA THR A 62 6.86 -9.61 1.54
C THR A 62 6.07 -10.90 1.72
N GLU A 63 5.88 -11.32 2.96
CA GLU A 63 5.14 -12.54 3.28
C GLU A 63 3.64 -12.25 3.33
N PHE A 64 2.88 -12.91 2.43
CA PHE A 64 1.42 -12.93 2.47
C PHE A 64 0.96 -14.36 2.73
N GLU A 65 0.14 -14.57 3.76
CA GLU A 65 -0.47 -15.89 4.04
C GLU A 65 -1.65 -16.19 3.10
N GLY A 66 -2.20 -15.17 2.48
CA GLY A 66 -3.30 -15.25 1.52
C GLY A 66 -3.46 -13.95 0.75
N TYR A 67 -4.44 -13.93 -0.15
CA TYR A 67 -4.70 -12.73 -0.96
C TYR A 67 -5.29 -11.60 -0.11
N SER A 68 -4.76 -10.41 -0.34
CA SER A 68 -5.34 -9.17 0.17
C SER A 68 -6.14 -8.50 -0.94
N VAL A 69 -7.22 -7.82 -0.58
CA VAL A 69 -8.02 -7.03 -1.51
C VAL A 69 -7.51 -5.59 -1.53
N PHE A 70 -7.26 -5.07 -2.72
CA PHE A 70 -6.94 -3.65 -2.95
C PHE A 70 -8.11 -3.01 -3.71
N PRO A 71 -9.11 -2.43 -3.01
CA PRO A 71 -10.35 -1.96 -3.64
C PRO A 71 -10.15 -0.93 -4.75
N HIS A 72 -9.11 -0.11 -4.64
CA HIS A 72 -8.73 0.91 -5.62
C HIS A 72 -7.38 0.60 -6.30
N GLY A 73 -7.09 -0.69 -6.50
CA GLY A 73 -5.75 -1.12 -6.90
C GLY A 73 -4.69 -0.80 -5.83
N PRO A 74 -3.41 -1.07 -6.10
CA PRO A 74 -2.33 -0.82 -5.15
C PRO A 74 -1.91 0.66 -5.08
N SER A 75 -2.77 1.59 -5.44
CA SER A 75 -2.45 3.02 -5.62
C SER A 75 -1.82 3.63 -4.36
N GLY A 76 -0.55 4.04 -4.45
CA GLY A 76 0.21 4.62 -3.35
C GLY A 76 0.46 3.66 -2.18
N VAL A 77 0.31 2.35 -2.36
CA VAL A 77 0.55 1.36 -1.30
C VAL A 77 2.02 1.02 -1.22
N TYR A 78 2.60 1.20 -0.03
CA TYR A 78 3.98 0.84 0.28
C TYR A 78 4.01 -0.21 1.39
N ILE A 79 4.56 -1.39 1.10
CA ILE A 79 4.72 -2.46 2.08
C ILE A 79 6.20 -2.80 2.21
N SER A 80 6.68 -2.91 3.43
CA SER A 80 8.07 -3.29 3.70
C SER A 80 8.32 -4.75 3.38
N GLN A 81 9.52 -5.06 2.89
CA GLN A 81 9.98 -6.42 2.63
C GLN A 81 9.84 -7.37 3.83
N GLY A 82 10.07 -6.87 5.04
CA GLY A 82 9.99 -7.66 6.26
C GLY A 82 8.59 -7.79 6.86
N ALA A 83 7.59 -7.15 6.26
CA ALA A 83 6.22 -7.23 6.78
C ALA A 83 5.60 -8.60 6.51
N LYS A 84 4.73 -9.03 7.44
CA LYS A 84 3.93 -10.26 7.32
C LYS A 84 2.46 -9.88 7.33
N ILE A 85 1.72 -10.36 6.34
CA ILE A 85 0.31 -10.01 6.14
C ILE A 85 -0.51 -11.30 6.16
N GLY A 86 -1.47 -11.36 7.05
CA GLY A 86 -2.41 -12.48 7.15
C GLY A 86 -3.39 -12.57 5.98
N LYS A 87 -4.35 -13.47 6.10
CA LYS A 87 -5.36 -13.74 5.06
C LYS A 87 -6.48 -12.69 5.07
N ASN A 88 -7.13 -12.53 3.90
CA ASN A 88 -8.36 -11.73 3.73
C ASN A 88 -8.22 -10.27 4.20
N CYS A 89 -7.05 -9.69 4.15
CA CYS A 89 -6.87 -8.29 4.49
C CYS A 89 -7.41 -7.39 3.37
N VAL A 90 -8.04 -6.27 3.76
CA VAL A 90 -8.46 -5.21 2.84
C VAL A 90 -7.55 -4.01 3.04
N ILE A 91 -6.82 -3.62 1.99
CA ILE A 91 -5.81 -2.57 2.04
C ILE A 91 -6.19 -1.48 1.05
N PHE A 92 -6.56 -0.31 1.57
CA PHE A 92 -6.94 0.82 0.74
C PHE A 92 -5.72 1.57 0.20
N GLN A 93 -5.98 2.51 -0.72
CA GLN A 93 -4.95 3.33 -1.34
C GLN A 93 -4.13 4.13 -0.30
N GLN A 94 -2.87 4.45 -0.66
CA GLN A 94 -1.94 5.25 0.13
C GLN A 94 -1.59 4.68 1.51
N VAL A 95 -1.86 3.40 1.75
CA VAL A 95 -1.47 2.70 2.97
C VAL A 95 0.04 2.46 2.97
N THR A 96 0.67 2.67 4.14
CA THR A 96 2.06 2.30 4.37
C THR A 96 2.16 1.28 5.50
N ILE A 97 2.76 0.11 5.20
CA ILE A 97 3.13 -0.91 6.19
C ILE A 97 4.66 -0.95 6.20
N GLY A 98 5.28 -0.17 7.07
CA GLY A 98 6.70 0.17 7.00
C GLY A 98 7.51 -0.38 8.16
N SER A 99 8.76 -0.78 7.89
CA SER A 99 9.73 -1.13 8.92
C SER A 99 10.31 0.11 9.58
N ASN A 100 10.66 -0.01 10.87
CA ASN A 100 11.56 0.90 11.53
C ASN A 100 12.97 0.26 11.57
N MET A 101 13.94 0.91 10.96
CA MET A 101 15.31 0.41 10.84
C MET A 101 16.31 1.12 11.77
N LEU A 102 15.81 1.93 12.72
CA LEU A 102 16.63 2.60 13.71
C LEU A 102 17.00 1.61 14.82
N LYS A 103 18.27 1.22 14.89
CA LYS A 103 18.78 0.16 15.79
C LYS A 103 18.59 0.46 17.28
N ASP A 104 18.55 1.73 17.65
CA ASP A 104 18.35 2.24 19.02
C ASP A 104 16.87 2.44 19.37
N SER A 105 15.96 2.21 18.41
CA SER A 105 14.52 2.31 18.61
C SER A 105 13.94 1.03 19.20
N LYS A 106 13.07 1.17 20.20
CA LYS A 106 12.27 0.05 20.75
C LYS A 106 11.33 -0.57 19.70
N GLY A 107 11.01 0.18 18.64
CA GLY A 107 10.17 -0.27 17.53
C GLY A 107 10.95 -0.84 16.33
N PHE A 108 12.23 -1.19 16.49
CA PHE A 108 13.03 -1.78 15.40
C PHE A 108 12.38 -3.06 14.86
N GLY A 109 12.16 -3.10 13.55
CA GLY A 109 11.57 -4.25 12.88
C GLY A 109 10.43 -3.88 11.93
N ALA A 110 9.68 -4.88 11.52
CA ALA A 110 8.59 -4.76 10.56
C ALA A 110 7.24 -5.21 11.15
N PRO A 111 6.12 -4.67 10.65
CA PRO A 111 4.80 -5.03 11.14
C PRO A 111 4.39 -6.48 10.84
N VAL A 112 3.59 -7.03 11.74
CA VAL A 112 2.88 -8.31 11.56
C VAL A 112 1.39 -8.02 11.62
N ILE A 113 0.69 -8.25 10.51
CA ILE A 113 -0.75 -8.02 10.36
C ILE A 113 -1.46 -9.36 10.45
N GLY A 114 -2.47 -9.47 11.30
CA GLY A 114 -3.30 -10.67 11.44
C GLY A 114 -4.27 -10.87 10.27
N ASN A 115 -5.21 -11.80 10.46
CA ASN A 115 -6.22 -12.14 9.46
C ASN A 115 -7.43 -11.20 9.51
N ASP A 116 -8.13 -11.06 8.38
CA ASP A 116 -9.39 -10.31 8.27
C ASP A 116 -9.26 -8.85 8.74
N VAL A 117 -8.11 -8.22 8.49
CA VAL A 117 -7.81 -6.84 8.91
C VAL A 117 -8.23 -5.87 7.81
N TYR A 118 -8.96 -4.82 8.19
CA TYR A 118 -9.34 -3.71 7.33
C TYR A 118 -8.43 -2.52 7.59
N ILE A 119 -7.70 -2.05 6.56
CA ILE A 119 -6.76 -0.93 6.66
C ILE A 119 -7.24 0.21 5.76
N GLY A 120 -7.78 1.25 6.38
CA GLY A 120 -8.35 2.42 5.70
C GLY A 120 -7.30 3.27 4.97
N ALA A 121 -7.77 4.07 4.01
CA ALA A 121 -6.95 4.88 3.13
C ALA A 121 -5.96 5.77 3.89
N GLY A 122 -4.71 5.83 3.42
CA GLY A 122 -3.66 6.66 4.01
C GLY A 122 -3.17 6.22 5.39
N ALA A 123 -3.65 5.09 5.93
CA ALA A 123 -3.16 4.59 7.22
C ALA A 123 -1.68 4.20 7.16
N ARG A 124 -0.96 4.40 8.25
CA ARG A 124 0.46 4.07 8.39
C ARG A 124 0.69 3.16 9.58
N ILE A 125 1.21 1.97 9.35
CA ILE A 125 1.55 0.98 10.38
C ILE A 125 3.06 0.82 10.34
N ILE A 126 3.77 1.27 11.37
CA ILE A 126 5.22 1.45 11.29
C ILE A 126 5.93 0.78 12.46
N GLY A 127 6.99 0.03 12.12
CA GLY A 127 7.89 -0.61 13.07
C GLY A 127 7.45 -2.02 13.47
N ASN A 128 8.10 -2.55 14.49
CA ASN A 128 7.80 -3.88 15.03
C ASN A 128 6.51 -3.86 15.84
N VAL A 129 5.38 -3.80 15.14
CA VAL A 129 4.04 -3.77 15.76
C VAL A 129 3.22 -4.96 15.27
N ARG A 130 2.36 -5.45 16.14
CA ARG A 130 1.41 -6.52 15.83
C ARG A 130 0.00 -5.96 15.76
N ILE A 131 -0.65 -6.16 14.63
CA ILE A 131 -2.08 -5.91 14.47
C ILE A 131 -2.80 -7.26 14.58
N GLY A 132 -3.70 -7.39 15.53
CA GLY A 132 -4.46 -8.60 15.77
C GLY A 132 -5.45 -8.92 14.66
N ASN A 133 -6.11 -10.08 14.78
CA ASN A 133 -7.12 -10.49 13.80
C ASN A 133 -8.38 -9.64 13.88
N GLN A 134 -9.10 -9.49 12.76
CA GLN A 134 -10.39 -8.79 12.67
C GLN A 134 -10.34 -7.33 13.15
N CYS A 135 -9.15 -6.71 13.04
CA CYS A 135 -8.96 -5.30 13.39
C CYS A 135 -9.41 -4.37 12.27
N ARG A 136 -9.75 -3.14 12.64
CA ARG A 136 -10.03 -2.04 11.71
C ARG A 136 -9.10 -0.87 12.02
N ILE A 137 -8.30 -0.48 11.04
CA ILE A 137 -7.46 0.71 11.12
C ILE A 137 -8.12 1.79 10.29
N GLY A 138 -8.56 2.85 10.93
CA GLY A 138 -9.24 3.98 10.28
C GLY A 138 -8.31 4.73 9.32
N ALA A 139 -8.91 5.47 8.38
CA ALA A 139 -8.17 6.27 7.42
C ALA A 139 -7.22 7.26 8.12
N ASN A 140 -6.03 7.44 7.53
CA ASN A 140 -4.97 8.32 8.02
C ASN A 140 -4.45 8.03 9.46
N CYS A 141 -4.85 6.92 10.07
CA CYS A 141 -4.32 6.54 11.37
C CYS A 141 -2.83 6.18 11.28
N VAL A 142 -2.06 6.62 12.26
CA VAL A 142 -0.66 6.23 12.44
C VAL A 142 -0.57 5.26 13.62
N VAL A 143 -0.17 4.02 13.33
CA VAL A 143 -0.10 2.94 14.31
C VAL A 143 1.36 2.55 14.53
N THR A 144 1.86 2.76 15.74
CA THR A 144 3.22 2.47 16.19
C THR A 144 3.26 1.61 17.44
N LYS A 145 2.12 1.03 17.83
CA LYS A 145 1.96 0.13 18.98
C LYS A 145 1.05 -1.02 18.61
N ASP A 146 1.15 -2.11 19.33
CA ASP A 146 0.32 -3.29 19.13
C ASP A 146 -1.17 -2.98 19.28
N VAL A 147 -1.95 -3.62 18.44
CA VAL A 147 -3.41 -3.52 18.42
C VAL A 147 -3.97 -4.93 18.65
N PRO A 148 -4.74 -5.13 19.75
CA PRO A 148 -5.30 -6.44 20.05
C PRO A 148 -6.38 -6.87 19.03
N ASP A 149 -6.70 -8.15 19.02
CA ASP A 149 -7.76 -8.71 18.15
C ASP A 149 -9.07 -7.94 18.28
N ARG A 150 -9.78 -7.79 17.17
CA ARG A 150 -11.13 -7.17 17.10
C ARG A 150 -11.19 -5.71 17.52
N ALA A 151 -10.07 -5.04 17.58
CA ALA A 151 -10.00 -3.63 17.92
C ALA A 151 -10.20 -2.72 16.69
N THR A 152 -10.68 -1.52 16.96
CA THR A 152 -10.76 -0.45 15.96
C THR A 152 -9.89 0.72 16.41
N VAL A 153 -8.98 1.15 15.54
CA VAL A 153 -8.13 2.33 15.73
C VAL A 153 -8.71 3.46 14.88
N VAL A 154 -8.97 4.60 15.50
CA VAL A 154 -9.47 5.80 14.81
C VAL A 154 -8.71 7.05 15.25
N LEU A 155 -8.71 8.06 14.40
CA LEU A 155 -8.19 9.39 14.76
C LEU A 155 -9.10 10.08 15.77
N ALA A 156 -8.53 10.99 16.54
CA ALA A 156 -9.30 11.94 17.34
C ALA A 156 -10.21 12.78 16.42
N LYS A 157 -11.35 13.23 16.97
CA LYS A 157 -12.26 14.11 16.24
C LYS A 157 -11.52 15.39 15.81
N PRO A 158 -11.71 15.88 14.58
CA PRO A 158 -11.10 17.14 14.15
C PRO A 158 -11.63 18.30 14.99
N ARG A 159 -10.76 19.28 15.23
CA ARG A 159 -11.18 20.55 15.82
C ARG A 159 -11.74 21.43 14.73
N VAL A 160 -12.90 22.04 14.97
CA VAL A 160 -13.57 22.96 14.05
C VAL A 160 -13.47 24.37 14.64
N PHE A 161 -13.02 25.30 13.82
CA PHE A 161 -12.98 26.71 14.14
C PHE A 161 -13.93 27.47 13.21
N ILE A 162 -14.87 28.21 13.78
CA ILE A 162 -15.77 29.08 13.04
C ILE A 162 -15.15 30.47 13.08
N HIS A 163 -15.06 31.10 11.95
CA HIS A 163 -14.57 32.48 11.80
C HIS A 163 -15.74 33.39 11.52
N GLU A 164 -15.76 34.56 12.16
CA GLU A 164 -16.78 35.59 11.94
C GLU A 164 -16.63 36.26 10.57
N GLU A 165 -15.39 36.36 10.06
CA GLU A 165 -15.06 36.95 8.79
C GLU A 165 -14.86 35.92 7.70
N GLU A 166 -15.19 36.27 6.47
CA GLU A 166 -14.91 35.46 5.28
C GLU A 166 -13.41 35.26 5.09
N ARG A 167 -13.02 34.06 4.62
CA ARG A 167 -11.65 33.74 4.31
C ARG A 167 -11.42 33.70 2.80
N ASP A 168 -10.39 34.42 2.33
CA ASP A 168 -9.95 34.34 0.95
C ASP A 168 -9.23 33.01 0.69
N ASN A 169 -9.92 32.07 0.04
CA ASN A 169 -9.38 30.78 -0.39
C ASN A 169 -8.96 30.81 -1.88
N SER A 170 -8.82 31.99 -2.48
CA SER A 170 -8.42 32.08 -3.88
C SER A 170 -6.97 31.60 -4.08
N PHE A 171 -6.76 30.84 -5.15
CA PHE A 171 -5.41 30.46 -5.57
C PHE A 171 -4.79 31.62 -6.38
N ARG A 172 -3.70 32.16 -5.86
CA ARG A 172 -2.90 33.19 -6.57
C ARG A 172 -1.65 32.55 -7.14
N LYS A 173 -1.43 32.72 -8.44
CA LYS A 173 -0.14 32.42 -9.03
C LYS A 173 0.90 33.38 -8.47
N ILE A 174 2.04 32.84 -8.07
CA ILE A 174 3.21 33.67 -7.80
C ILE A 174 3.70 34.14 -9.18
N SER A 175 3.29 35.33 -9.60
CA SER A 175 3.89 35.98 -10.75
C SER A 175 5.28 36.44 -10.32
N GLY A 176 6.28 35.64 -10.63
CA GLY A 176 7.67 36.09 -10.59
C GLY A 176 7.87 37.05 -11.76
N GLU A 177 7.68 38.34 -11.57
CA GLU A 177 8.40 39.30 -12.34
C GLU A 177 9.83 39.30 -11.81
N ILE A 178 10.72 38.68 -12.60
CA ILE A 178 12.16 38.89 -12.45
C ILE A 178 12.40 40.23 -13.11
N GLU A 179 12.61 41.29 -12.32
CA GLU A 179 13.29 42.47 -12.75
C GLU A 179 14.76 42.16 -13.04
#